data_c772a408fbf478963f96b22b7fbb90b1
#
_entry.id   c772a408fbf478963f96b22b7fbb90b1
#
_cell.length_a   1.000
_cell.length_b   1.000
_cell.length_c   1.000
_cell.angle_alpha   90.00
_cell.angle_beta   90.00
_cell.angle_gamma   90.00
#
_symmetry.space_group_name_H-M   'P 1'
#
loop_
_entity.id
_entity.type
_entity.pdbx_description
1 polymer ?
#
loop_
_entity_poly.entity_id
_entity_poly.type
_entity_poly.pdbx_seq_one_letter_code
_entity_poly.pdbx_strand_id
1 'polypeptide(L)'
;VINETEAAVVRRIFEEMLTIGSPTQIAVNLTADGITTKAWTTQEGQTRSGTRIDKKYLHKLLRNRIYLGELSHKGNWYPGAHPPIIDQELWDKVHTVLARDGHARSVETKIRSRTDALLRGLLYAPSGERMYPTYSRKNGRKYHYYVSKSESRFGAPGKSYERLPAPEIEAAVERAAGKVREAENQGW
;
A
#
# COMPACT_ATOMS: atom_id res chain seq x y z
N VAL A 1 -4.19 27.29 -14.24
CA VAL A 1 -2.73 27.30 -14.37
C VAL A 1 -2.19 26.04 -13.74
N ILE A 2 -1.31 25.30 -14.44
CA ILE A 2 -0.65 24.10 -13.91
C ILE A 2 0.47 24.54 -12.97
N ASN A 3 0.58 23.91 -11.81
CA ASN A 3 1.74 24.05 -10.94
C ASN A 3 2.83 23.08 -11.42
N GLU A 4 3.89 23.59 -12.05
CA GLU A 4 4.94 22.76 -12.65
C GLU A 4 5.71 21.92 -11.61
N THR A 5 5.87 22.40 -10.39
CA THR A 5 6.52 21.62 -9.31
C THR A 5 5.71 20.37 -8.97
N GLU A 6 4.39 20.52 -8.82
CA GLU A 6 3.48 19.38 -8.57
C GLU A 6 3.35 18.50 -9.81
N ALA A 7 3.33 19.07 -11.02
CA ALA A 7 3.28 18.32 -12.27
C ALA A 7 4.52 17.44 -12.49
N ALA A 8 5.71 17.94 -12.13
CA ALA A 8 6.93 17.14 -12.18
C ALA A 8 6.87 15.91 -11.28
N VAL A 9 6.29 16.03 -10.08
CA VAL A 9 6.07 14.87 -9.18
C VAL A 9 5.09 13.88 -9.80
N VAL A 10 4.02 14.35 -10.45
CA VAL A 10 3.07 13.47 -11.14
C VAL A 10 3.75 12.72 -12.28
N ARG A 11 4.50 13.38 -13.15
CA ARG A 11 5.26 12.73 -14.25
C ARG A 11 6.20 11.67 -13.70
N ARG A 12 6.99 12.00 -12.69
CA ARG A 12 7.89 11.07 -12.00
C ARG A 12 7.16 9.83 -11.50
N ILE A 13 6.00 9.97 -10.86
CA ILE A 13 5.20 8.84 -10.35
C ILE A 13 4.78 7.90 -11.49
N PHE A 14 4.38 8.43 -12.64
CA PHE A 14 4.02 7.63 -13.81
C PHE A 14 5.23 6.91 -14.41
N GLU A 15 6.38 7.56 -14.52
CA GLU A 15 7.64 6.97 -15.00
C GLU A 15 8.17 5.90 -14.05
N GLU A 16 8.18 6.15 -12.74
CA GLU A 16 8.54 5.15 -11.73
C GLU A 16 7.59 3.94 -11.75
N MET A 17 6.32 4.13 -12.11
CA MET A 17 5.41 3.00 -12.24
C MET A 17 5.79 2.06 -13.39
N LEU A 18 6.37 2.54 -14.48
CA LEU A 18 6.89 1.71 -15.57
C LEU A 18 8.16 0.96 -15.18
N THR A 19 9.08 1.64 -14.46
CA THR A 19 10.39 1.08 -14.11
C THR A 19 10.34 0.17 -12.90
N ILE A 20 9.62 0.55 -11.85
CA ILE A 20 9.52 -0.17 -10.57
C ILE A 20 8.33 -1.14 -10.54
N GLY A 21 7.20 -0.77 -11.16
CA GLY A 21 5.98 -1.57 -11.20
C GLY A 21 5.28 -1.74 -9.84
N SER A 22 5.74 -1.07 -8.78
CA SER A 22 5.22 -1.24 -7.41
C SER A 22 4.82 0.08 -6.77
N PRO A 23 3.51 0.37 -6.62
CA PRO A 23 3.05 1.57 -5.92
C PRO A 23 3.53 1.65 -4.46
N THR A 24 3.78 0.50 -3.82
CA THR A 24 4.31 0.47 -2.45
C THR A 24 5.76 0.98 -2.41
N GLN A 25 6.60 0.54 -3.36
CA GLN A 25 7.98 1.00 -3.43
C GLN A 25 8.08 2.47 -3.81
N ILE A 26 7.24 2.93 -4.74
CA ILE A 26 7.13 4.35 -5.10
C ILE A 26 6.76 5.19 -3.86
N ALA A 27 5.81 4.75 -3.05
CA ALA A 27 5.44 5.44 -1.81
C ALA A 27 6.62 5.53 -0.81
N VAL A 28 7.46 4.49 -0.73
CA VAL A 28 8.69 4.51 0.09
C VAL A 28 9.69 5.54 -0.44
N ASN A 29 9.94 5.55 -1.75
CA ASN A 29 10.86 6.49 -2.40
C ASN A 29 10.41 7.94 -2.18
N LEU A 30 9.12 8.25 -2.47
CA LEU A 30 8.57 9.59 -2.25
C LEU A 30 8.65 10.04 -0.79
N THR A 31 8.51 9.11 0.15
CA THR A 31 8.67 9.41 1.57
C THR A 31 10.13 9.72 1.93
N ALA A 32 11.09 8.97 1.39
CA ALA A 32 12.51 9.20 1.59
C ALA A 32 12.92 10.57 1.06
N ASP A 33 12.31 11.01 -0.06
CA ASP A 33 12.53 12.32 -0.66
C ASP A 33 11.74 13.46 0.02
N GLY A 34 10.99 13.17 1.09
CA GLY A 34 10.18 14.16 1.82
C GLY A 34 8.96 14.66 1.07
N ILE A 35 8.54 13.97 -0.02
CA ILE A 35 7.39 14.38 -0.83
C ILE A 35 6.10 13.94 -0.16
N THR A 36 5.20 14.92 0.06
CA THR A 36 3.90 14.72 0.69
C THR A 36 2.75 15.12 -0.26
N THR A 37 1.53 14.81 0.13
CA THR A 37 0.36 15.35 -0.56
C THR A 37 0.30 16.87 -0.38
N LYS A 38 -0.45 17.56 -1.25
CA LYS A 38 -0.63 19.01 -1.18
C LYS A 38 -1.18 19.45 0.19
N ALA A 39 -0.57 20.47 0.77
CA ALA A 39 -1.18 21.25 1.85
C ALA A 39 -2.19 22.23 1.27
N TRP A 40 -3.31 22.44 1.93
CA TRP A 40 -4.36 23.35 1.48
C TRP A 40 -5.10 23.98 2.66
N THR A 41 -5.64 25.17 2.43
CA THR A 41 -6.44 25.88 3.43
C THR A 41 -7.91 25.85 2.99
N THR A 42 -8.80 25.49 3.92
CA THR A 42 -10.25 25.49 3.70
C THR A 42 -10.76 26.92 3.59
N GLN A 43 -11.98 27.10 3.05
CA GLN A 43 -12.64 28.42 3.02
C GLN A 43 -12.86 29.00 4.42
N GLU A 44 -12.92 28.14 5.45
CA GLU A 44 -13.05 28.51 6.86
C GLU A 44 -11.71 28.86 7.52
N GLY A 45 -10.60 28.93 6.76
CA GLY A 45 -9.27 29.29 7.27
C GLY A 45 -8.49 28.16 7.94
N GLN A 46 -9.01 26.92 7.97
CA GLN A 46 -8.27 25.78 8.53
C GLN A 46 -7.22 25.28 7.53
N THR A 47 -5.96 25.29 7.94
CA THR A 47 -4.87 24.73 7.14
C THR A 47 -4.73 23.24 7.41
N ARG A 48 -4.78 22.44 6.34
CA ARG A 48 -4.48 21.01 6.36
C ARG A 48 -3.10 20.78 5.77
N SER A 49 -2.20 20.28 6.59
CA SER A 49 -0.84 19.91 6.17
C SER A 49 -0.88 18.76 5.16
N GLY A 50 0.13 18.71 4.29
CA GLY A 50 0.37 17.54 3.45
C GLY A 50 0.59 16.28 4.29
N THR A 51 0.07 15.17 3.83
CA THR A 51 0.23 13.86 4.47
C THR A 51 1.14 12.97 3.65
N ARG A 52 1.72 11.96 4.29
CA ARG A 52 2.52 10.95 3.61
C ARG A 52 1.72 10.28 2.50
N ILE A 53 2.32 10.16 1.32
CA ILE A 53 1.74 9.48 0.17
C ILE A 53 1.76 7.97 0.41
N ASP A 54 0.61 7.32 0.29
CA ASP A 54 0.47 5.88 0.43
C ASP A 54 0.08 5.21 -0.90
N LYS A 55 0.16 3.88 -0.95
CA LYS A 55 -0.22 3.11 -2.14
C LYS A 55 -1.66 3.37 -2.59
N LYS A 56 -2.58 3.66 -1.67
CA LYS A 56 -3.99 3.93 -1.99
C LYS A 56 -4.13 5.27 -2.71
N TYR A 57 -3.40 6.27 -2.23
CA TYR A 57 -3.31 7.58 -2.90
C TYR A 57 -2.71 7.43 -4.30
N LEU A 58 -1.60 6.68 -4.44
CA LEU A 58 -0.98 6.44 -5.75
C LEU A 58 -1.92 5.72 -6.72
N HIS A 59 -2.65 4.71 -6.29
CA HIS A 59 -3.65 4.06 -7.15
C HIS A 59 -4.77 5.03 -7.59
N LYS A 60 -5.18 5.95 -6.73
CA LYS A 60 -6.16 6.98 -7.10
C LYS A 60 -5.56 7.99 -8.08
N LEU A 61 -4.32 8.42 -7.84
CA LEU A 61 -3.58 9.35 -8.69
C LEU A 61 -3.37 8.76 -10.09
N LEU A 62 -2.84 7.55 -10.19
CA LEU A 62 -2.54 6.86 -11.45
C LEU A 62 -3.79 6.56 -12.31
N ARG A 63 -5.00 6.65 -11.75
CA ARG A 63 -6.28 6.47 -12.47
C ARG A 63 -7.03 7.76 -12.74
N ASN A 64 -6.46 8.90 -12.38
CA ASN A 64 -7.14 10.17 -12.52
C ASN A 64 -6.85 10.79 -13.90
N ARG A 65 -7.83 10.73 -14.81
CA ARG A 65 -7.72 11.23 -16.19
C ARG A 65 -7.58 12.74 -16.31
N ILE A 66 -7.69 13.47 -15.20
CA ILE A 66 -7.40 14.92 -15.20
C ILE A 66 -5.96 15.20 -15.68
N TYR A 67 -5.02 14.27 -15.46
CA TYR A 67 -3.64 14.41 -15.91
C TYR A 67 -3.48 14.25 -17.43
N LEU A 68 -4.48 13.69 -18.13
CA LEU A 68 -4.60 13.67 -19.59
C LEU A 68 -5.28 14.94 -20.15
N GLY A 69 -5.64 15.89 -19.29
CA GLY A 69 -6.41 17.05 -19.71
C GLY A 69 -7.91 16.81 -19.85
N GLU A 70 -8.43 15.75 -19.20
CA GLU A 70 -9.86 15.41 -19.28
C GLU A 70 -10.59 15.71 -17.98
N LEU A 71 -11.89 16.02 -18.10
CA LEU A 71 -12.80 16.26 -16.97
C LEU A 71 -13.96 15.29 -17.01
N SER A 72 -14.34 14.76 -15.84
CA SER A 72 -15.50 13.88 -15.71
C SER A 72 -16.76 14.70 -15.45
N HIS A 73 -17.80 14.46 -16.25
CA HIS A 73 -19.15 15.00 -16.01
C HIS A 73 -20.21 13.92 -16.26
N LYS A 74 -21.05 13.66 -15.27
CA LYS A 74 -22.13 12.66 -15.32
C LYS A 74 -21.69 11.28 -15.81
N GLY A 75 -20.48 10.85 -15.40
CA GLY A 75 -19.92 9.54 -15.77
C GLY A 75 -19.21 9.47 -17.12
N ASN A 76 -19.24 10.56 -17.91
CA ASN A 76 -18.53 10.68 -19.18
C ASN A 76 -17.26 11.53 -19.01
N TRP A 77 -16.29 11.36 -19.92
CA TRP A 77 -15.05 12.12 -19.97
C TRP A 77 -15.07 13.08 -21.14
N TYR A 78 -14.68 14.31 -20.91
CA TYR A 78 -14.67 15.40 -21.88
C TYR A 78 -13.30 16.09 -21.86
N PRO A 79 -12.83 16.63 -22.99
CA PRO A 79 -11.65 17.48 -23.01
C PRO A 79 -11.81 18.65 -22.04
N GLY A 80 -10.84 18.82 -21.13
CA GLY A 80 -10.80 19.95 -20.21
C GLY A 80 -10.15 21.18 -20.82
N ALA A 81 -10.30 22.33 -20.15
CA ALA A 81 -9.67 23.58 -20.55
C ALA A 81 -8.17 23.66 -20.19
N HIS A 82 -7.63 22.64 -19.50
CA HIS A 82 -6.22 22.60 -19.07
C HIS A 82 -5.41 21.66 -19.98
N PRO A 83 -4.15 21.98 -20.26
CA PRO A 83 -3.29 21.09 -21.03
C PRO A 83 -2.98 19.80 -20.25
N PRO A 84 -2.69 18.68 -20.94
CA PRO A 84 -2.30 17.43 -20.30
C PRO A 84 -0.95 17.57 -19.58
N ILE A 85 -0.81 16.92 -18.42
CA ILE A 85 0.45 16.80 -17.67
C ILE A 85 1.26 15.61 -18.15
N ILE A 86 0.57 14.55 -18.57
CA ILE A 86 1.15 13.33 -19.16
C ILE A 86 0.47 13.07 -20.51
N ASP A 87 1.19 12.39 -21.40
CA ASP A 87 0.66 11.96 -22.68
C ASP A 87 -0.13 10.64 -22.61
N GLN A 88 -0.89 10.36 -23.66
CA GLN A 88 -1.71 9.16 -23.76
C GLN A 88 -0.85 7.89 -23.78
N GLU A 89 0.33 7.92 -24.39
CA GLU A 89 1.21 6.75 -24.50
C GLU A 89 1.73 6.30 -23.13
N LEU A 90 2.19 7.24 -22.31
CA LEU A 90 2.63 6.98 -20.93
C LEU A 90 1.48 6.45 -20.07
N TRP A 91 0.30 7.03 -20.20
CA TRP A 91 -0.92 6.59 -19.56
C TRP A 91 -1.23 5.13 -19.88
N ASP A 92 -1.29 4.77 -21.15
CA ASP A 92 -1.66 3.42 -21.60
C ASP A 92 -0.65 2.37 -21.15
N LYS A 93 0.64 2.68 -21.21
CA LYS A 93 1.71 1.81 -20.69
C LYS A 93 1.52 1.54 -19.19
N VAL A 94 1.30 2.57 -18.39
CA VAL A 94 1.09 2.45 -16.93
C VAL A 94 -0.17 1.63 -16.63
N HIS A 95 -1.26 1.84 -17.37
CA HIS A 95 -2.50 1.08 -17.17
C HIS A 95 -2.37 -0.38 -17.56
N THR A 96 -1.54 -0.71 -18.53
CA THR A 96 -1.17 -2.09 -18.87
C THR A 96 -0.46 -2.77 -17.69
N VAL A 97 0.49 -2.08 -17.04
CA VAL A 97 1.17 -2.60 -15.84
C VAL A 97 0.17 -2.78 -14.69
N LEU A 98 -0.69 -1.79 -14.43
CA LEU A 98 -1.70 -1.87 -13.37
C LEU A 98 -2.73 -2.99 -13.60
N ALA A 99 -3.11 -3.28 -14.84
CA ALA A 99 -4.04 -4.35 -15.18
C ALA A 99 -3.44 -5.73 -14.95
N ARG A 100 -2.17 -5.94 -15.30
CA ARG A 100 -1.43 -7.20 -15.04
C ARG A 100 -1.39 -7.51 -13.54
N ASP A 101 -1.08 -6.52 -12.73
CA ASP A 101 -1.07 -6.63 -11.26
C ASP A 101 -2.46 -6.88 -10.67
N GLY A 102 -3.50 -6.28 -11.24
CA GLY A 102 -4.88 -6.47 -10.83
C GLY A 102 -5.39 -7.90 -11.07
N HIS A 103 -5.09 -8.50 -12.22
CA HIS A 103 -5.46 -9.88 -12.56
C HIS A 103 -4.78 -10.90 -11.66
N ALA A 104 -3.46 -10.78 -11.46
CA ALA A 104 -2.71 -11.67 -10.57
C ALA A 104 -3.28 -11.65 -9.15
N ARG A 105 -3.68 -10.46 -8.64
CA ARG A 105 -4.27 -10.31 -7.29
C ARG A 105 -5.72 -10.82 -7.19
N SER A 106 -6.54 -10.70 -8.22
CA SER A 106 -7.96 -11.12 -8.14
C SER A 106 -8.10 -12.63 -8.04
N VAL A 107 -7.29 -13.40 -8.77
CA VAL A 107 -7.21 -14.86 -8.66
C VAL A 107 -6.71 -15.27 -7.27
N GLU A 108 -5.72 -14.56 -6.74
CA GLU A 108 -5.10 -14.83 -5.45
C GLU A 108 -5.99 -14.44 -4.25
N THR A 109 -6.82 -13.40 -4.37
CA THR A 109 -7.71 -12.94 -3.28
C THR A 109 -8.82 -13.96 -2.98
N LYS A 110 -9.31 -14.70 -3.99
CA LYS A 110 -10.25 -15.81 -3.78
C LYS A 110 -9.65 -16.98 -2.99
N ILE A 111 -8.32 -17.16 -3.07
CA ILE A 111 -7.59 -18.18 -2.30
C ILE A 111 -7.23 -17.67 -0.89
N ARG A 112 -7.11 -16.34 -0.71
CA ARG A 112 -6.73 -15.70 0.58
C ARG A 112 -7.77 -15.79 1.71
N SER A 113 -9.04 -16.08 1.41
CA SER A 113 -10.08 -16.24 2.43
C SER A 113 -9.88 -17.48 3.32
N ARG A 114 -8.94 -18.36 2.99
CA ARG A 114 -8.62 -19.61 3.67
C ARG A 114 -7.17 -19.69 4.18
N THR A 115 -6.58 -18.61 4.61
CA THR A 115 -5.29 -18.68 5.28
C THR A 115 -5.55 -19.09 6.74
N ASP A 116 -5.14 -20.30 7.09
CA ASP A 116 -5.12 -20.82 8.47
C ASP A 116 -4.04 -20.08 9.28
N ALA A 117 -4.19 -18.79 9.45
CA ALA A 117 -3.30 -17.97 10.26
C ALA A 117 -3.79 -18.01 11.72
N LEU A 118 -3.16 -18.82 12.52
CA LEU A 118 -3.55 -19.14 13.90
C LEU A 118 -3.75 -17.88 14.76
N LEU A 119 -2.87 -16.88 14.60
CA LEU A 119 -2.88 -15.67 15.42
C LEU A 119 -3.57 -14.48 14.74
N ARG A 120 -4.46 -14.75 13.76
CA ARG A 120 -5.23 -13.70 13.09
C ARG A 120 -6.05 -12.90 14.11
N GLY A 121 -5.77 -11.60 14.17
CA GLY A 121 -6.50 -10.67 15.05
C GLY A 121 -6.07 -10.66 16.52
N LEU A 122 -5.09 -11.48 16.89
CA LEU A 122 -4.55 -11.57 18.26
C LEU A 122 -3.19 -10.85 18.40
N LEU A 123 -2.44 -10.66 17.30
CA LEU A 123 -1.13 -10.03 17.34
C LEU A 123 -1.22 -8.51 17.17
N TYR A 124 -0.39 -7.83 17.95
CA TYR A 124 -0.16 -6.39 17.91
C TYR A 124 1.34 -6.10 17.81
N ALA A 125 1.71 -5.10 17.03
CA ALA A 125 3.08 -4.61 16.95
C ALA A 125 3.46 -3.85 18.23
N PRO A 126 4.75 -3.61 18.52
CA PRO A 126 5.19 -2.77 19.64
C PRO A 126 4.60 -1.36 19.61
N SER A 127 4.24 -0.85 18.43
CA SER A 127 3.52 0.41 18.23
C SER A 127 2.06 0.40 18.70
N GLY A 128 1.53 -0.76 19.12
CA GLY A 128 0.11 -0.95 19.44
C GLY A 128 -0.79 -1.18 18.22
N GLU A 129 -0.23 -1.18 17.00
CA GLU A 129 -0.99 -1.47 15.80
C GLU A 129 -1.31 -2.96 15.66
N ARG A 130 -2.53 -3.28 15.23
CA ARG A 130 -2.94 -4.64 14.93
C ARG A 130 -2.15 -5.20 13.73
N MET A 131 -1.67 -6.44 13.87
CA MET A 131 -0.98 -7.15 12.80
C MET A 131 -1.93 -8.04 11.98
N TYR A 132 -1.63 -8.16 10.69
CA TYR A 132 -2.43 -8.93 9.73
C TYR A 132 -1.58 -9.98 9.04
N PRO A 133 -2.13 -11.19 8.80
CA PRO A 133 -1.41 -12.22 8.06
C PRO A 133 -1.23 -11.82 6.59
N THR A 134 -0.04 -12.02 6.08
CA THR A 134 0.33 -11.82 4.68
C THR A 134 1.31 -12.91 4.24
N TYR A 135 1.64 -12.97 2.95
CA TYR A 135 2.68 -13.85 2.46
C TYR A 135 3.48 -13.20 1.35
N SER A 136 4.70 -13.68 1.16
CA SER A 136 5.52 -13.40 -0.02
C SER A 136 5.84 -14.71 -0.74
N ARG A 137 6.08 -14.62 -2.05
CA ARG A 137 6.58 -15.75 -2.85
C ARG A 137 8.04 -15.50 -3.22
N LYS A 138 8.87 -16.51 -3.02
CA LYS A 138 10.25 -16.53 -3.50
C LYS A 138 10.56 -17.93 -4.00
N ASN A 139 11.04 -18.06 -5.24
CA ASN A 139 11.39 -19.34 -5.86
C ASN A 139 10.25 -20.39 -5.79
N GLY A 140 9.02 -19.98 -6.07
CA GLY A 140 7.83 -20.85 -6.01
C GLY A 140 7.30 -21.15 -4.62
N ARG A 141 8.04 -20.86 -3.55
CA ARG A 141 7.64 -21.10 -2.14
C ARG A 141 6.90 -19.88 -1.57
N LYS A 142 5.87 -20.15 -0.74
CA LYS A 142 5.16 -19.14 0.04
C LYS A 142 5.77 -19.03 1.43
N TYR A 143 6.05 -17.80 1.83
CA TYR A 143 6.53 -17.46 3.17
C TYR A 143 5.47 -16.59 3.84
N HIS A 144 4.93 -17.05 4.96
CA HIS A 144 3.85 -16.39 5.69
C HIS A 144 4.42 -15.49 6.78
N TYR A 145 3.80 -14.31 6.95
CA TYR A 145 4.22 -13.29 7.90
C TYR A 145 3.00 -12.61 8.52
N TYR A 146 3.21 -12.02 9.68
CA TYR A 146 2.33 -11.01 10.26
C TYR A 146 2.97 -9.64 10.08
N VAL A 147 2.21 -8.65 9.60
CA VAL A 147 2.68 -7.28 9.33
C VAL A 147 1.72 -6.28 9.94
N SER A 148 2.23 -5.14 10.41
CA SER A 148 1.41 -4.03 10.86
C SER A 148 0.63 -3.38 9.72
N LYS A 149 -0.39 -2.61 10.04
CA LYS A 149 -1.18 -1.87 9.04
C LYS A 149 -0.34 -0.79 8.35
N SER A 150 0.51 -0.09 9.08
CA SER A 150 1.40 0.93 8.54
C SER A 150 2.40 0.34 7.57
N GLU A 151 3.05 -0.80 7.88
CA GLU A 151 3.94 -1.48 6.95
C GLU A 151 3.21 -1.93 5.68
N SER A 152 2.01 -2.52 5.83
CA SER A 152 1.20 -2.92 4.68
C SER A 152 0.78 -1.75 3.78
N ARG A 153 0.61 -0.55 4.36
CA ARG A 153 0.13 0.64 3.67
C ARG A 153 1.25 1.44 3.01
N PHE A 154 2.37 1.62 3.70
CA PHE A 154 3.44 2.53 3.31
C PHE A 154 4.71 1.81 2.83
N GLY A 155 4.80 0.49 2.99
CA GLY A 155 6.03 -0.29 2.83
C GLY A 155 6.94 -0.17 4.06
N ALA A 156 7.91 -1.08 4.15
CA ALA A 156 8.90 -1.07 5.22
C ALA A 156 10.08 -0.17 4.84
N PRO A 157 10.30 0.96 5.51
CA PRO A 157 11.53 1.72 5.36
C PRO A 157 12.66 1.01 6.16
N GLY A 158 13.49 0.24 5.46
CA GLY A 158 14.60 -0.48 6.08
C GLY A 158 14.23 -1.81 6.74
N LYS A 159 14.97 -2.23 7.76
CA LYS A 159 14.65 -3.42 8.58
C LYS A 159 13.50 -3.09 9.52
N SER A 160 12.27 -3.38 9.12
CA SER A 160 11.11 -3.19 9.99
C SER A 160 11.00 -4.36 10.97
N TYR A 161 10.95 -4.04 12.28
CA TYR A 161 10.65 -5.01 13.34
C TYR A 161 9.15 -5.40 13.37
N GLU A 162 8.34 -4.81 12.52
CA GLU A 162 6.89 -5.02 12.48
C GLU A 162 6.46 -6.12 11.51
N ARG A 163 7.42 -6.86 10.94
CA ARG A 163 7.19 -8.02 10.08
C ARG A 163 7.70 -9.29 10.75
N LEU A 164 6.76 -10.10 11.24
CA LEU A 164 7.08 -11.33 11.97
C LEU A 164 6.84 -12.57 11.09
N PRO A 165 7.79 -13.51 10.97
CA PRO A 165 7.56 -14.80 10.32
C PRO A 165 6.46 -15.57 11.04
N ALA A 166 5.41 -16.00 10.33
CA ALA A 166 4.26 -16.65 10.93
C ALA A 166 4.63 -17.97 11.63
N PRO A 167 5.43 -18.88 11.03
CA PRO A 167 5.78 -20.16 11.69
C PRO A 167 6.51 -19.98 13.02
N GLU A 168 7.39 -19.00 13.12
CA GLU A 168 8.20 -18.76 14.33
C GLU A 168 7.34 -18.23 15.47
N ILE A 169 6.51 -17.23 15.20
CA ILE A 169 5.66 -16.62 16.24
C ILE A 169 4.52 -17.54 16.65
N GLU A 170 3.93 -18.30 15.73
CA GLU A 170 2.89 -19.28 16.03
C GLU A 170 3.43 -20.38 16.92
N ALA A 171 4.59 -20.97 16.60
CA ALA A 171 5.24 -21.97 17.44
C ALA A 171 5.65 -21.41 18.83
N ALA A 172 6.03 -20.15 18.93
CA ALA A 172 6.35 -19.53 20.22
C ALA A 172 5.11 -19.39 21.11
N VAL A 173 3.98 -18.97 20.52
CA VAL A 173 2.71 -18.83 21.24
C VAL A 173 2.15 -20.18 21.66
N GLU A 174 2.19 -21.20 20.80
CA GLU A 174 1.77 -22.56 21.14
C GLU A 174 2.56 -23.13 22.32
N ARG A 175 3.90 -22.98 22.32
CA ARG A 175 4.73 -23.39 23.46
C ARG A 175 4.39 -22.66 24.76
N ALA A 176 4.11 -21.34 24.67
CA ALA A 176 3.72 -20.56 25.82
C ALA A 176 2.35 -20.99 26.37
N ALA A 177 1.37 -21.21 25.49
CA ALA A 177 0.04 -21.69 25.86
C ALA A 177 0.08 -23.11 26.46
N GLY A 178 0.92 -24.00 25.94
CA GLY A 178 1.14 -25.35 26.54
C GLY A 178 1.63 -25.28 27.96
N LYS A 179 2.62 -24.43 28.25
CA LYS A 179 3.15 -24.24 29.62
C LYS A 179 2.09 -23.70 30.59
N VAL A 180 1.22 -22.81 30.16
CA VAL A 180 0.13 -22.26 30.99
C VAL A 180 -0.87 -23.40 31.34
N ARG A 181 -1.27 -24.22 30.35
CA ARG A 181 -2.16 -25.37 30.59
C ARG A 181 -1.56 -26.40 31.55
N GLU A 182 -0.26 -26.67 31.42
CA GLU A 182 0.43 -27.59 32.34
C GLU A 182 0.47 -27.04 33.78
N ALA A 183 0.71 -25.72 33.94
CA ALA A 183 0.70 -25.05 35.23
C ALA A 183 -0.70 -25.05 35.88
N GLU A 184 -1.74 -24.83 35.11
CA GLU A 184 -3.13 -24.89 35.57
C GLU A 184 -3.55 -26.29 36.00
N ASN A 185 -3.10 -27.35 35.29
CA ASN A 185 -3.40 -28.72 35.62
C ASN A 185 -2.61 -29.25 36.84
N GLN A 186 -1.51 -28.61 37.24
CA GLN A 186 -0.71 -28.99 38.42
C GLN A 186 -1.10 -28.23 39.69
N GLY A 187 -2.01 -27.26 39.58
CA GLY A 187 -2.44 -26.40 40.70
C GLY A 187 -3.74 -26.84 41.42
N TRP A 188 -4.17 -28.12 41.31
CA TRP A 188 -5.31 -28.72 42.05
C TRP A 188 -4.86 -29.95 42.80
#